data_681dbef66d693ce2805d072a360fd7b6
#
_entry.id   681dbef66d693ce2805d072a360fd7b6
#
_cell.length_a   1.000
_cell.length_b   1.000
_cell.length_c   1.000
_cell.angle_alpha   90.00
_cell.angle_beta   90.00
_cell.angle_gamma   90.00
#
_symmetry.space_group_name_H-M   'P 1'
#
loop_
_entity.id
_entity.type
_entity.pdbx_description
1 polymer ?
#
loop_
_entity_poly.entity_id
_entity_poly.type
_entity_poly.pdbx_seq_one_letter_code
_entity_poly.pdbx_strand_id
1 'polypeptide(L)'
;MLKRTQKQQPSTAVVSTQPKFTKEKLHKFLLGSKEKEGFLKVFVIYALLICIGFIYIYPILYMVSQSFMTLDDLLDSSINWIPSKLNLDNYKQAAQSMDFWKSFGQSIIIAGVPTLCNLLSCSVIGYGLARFEFPGKKVVLGIIIFTFILPSQITMIPTYVLYSNMGILGTIWSFVLPALLGMGINAPIFILIFWQFFRQVPKVLIEAAQIDGAGYLKSFFKISLPSASPAIITVSLFSFVWYW
;
A
#
# COMPACT_ATOMS: atom_id res chain seq x y z
N MET A 1 89.12 27.43 -26.80
CA MET A 1 88.19 28.39 -26.26
C MET A 1 87.09 27.64 -25.54
N LEU A 2 87.16 27.52 -24.22
CA LEU A 2 86.28 26.74 -23.37
C LEU A 2 85.28 27.69 -22.70
N LYS A 3 83.97 27.56 -23.03
CA LYS A 3 82.89 28.25 -22.29
C LYS A 3 82.50 27.43 -21.10
N ARG A 4 82.64 27.96 -19.92
CA ARG A 4 82.13 27.42 -18.65
C ARG A 4 80.65 27.57 -18.59
N THR A 5 79.97 26.46 -18.40
CA THR A 5 78.57 26.40 -18.06
C THR A 5 78.37 26.44 -16.55
N GLN A 6 77.74 27.49 -16.05
CA GLN A 6 77.30 27.60 -14.65
C GLN A 6 76.13 26.69 -14.37
N LYS A 7 76.30 25.82 -13.38
CA LYS A 7 75.22 25.03 -12.79
C LYS A 7 74.44 25.95 -11.86
N GLN A 8 73.18 26.20 -12.21
CA GLN A 8 72.16 26.73 -11.27
C GLN A 8 71.63 25.59 -10.37
N GLN A 9 71.76 25.81 -9.06
CA GLN A 9 71.11 24.96 -8.04
C GLN A 9 69.58 25.23 -7.99
N PRO A 10 68.71 24.21 -7.85
CA PRO A 10 67.33 24.45 -7.63
C PRO A 10 67.07 24.80 -6.16
N SER A 11 66.46 25.96 -5.94
CA SER A 11 65.94 26.43 -4.67
C SER A 11 64.77 25.51 -4.23
N THR A 12 64.95 24.79 -3.15
CA THR A 12 63.92 24.04 -2.45
C THR A 12 62.99 25.00 -1.73
N ALA A 13 61.86 25.39 -2.39
CA ALA A 13 60.78 26.07 -1.73
C ALA A 13 60.00 25.04 -0.95
N VAL A 14 60.08 25.05 0.36
CA VAL A 14 59.22 24.30 1.28
C VAL A 14 57.82 24.90 1.21
N VAL A 15 56.94 24.21 0.46
CA VAL A 15 55.52 24.54 0.44
C VAL A 15 54.89 24.00 1.71
N SER A 16 54.67 24.87 2.68
CA SER A 16 53.86 24.57 3.87
C SER A 16 52.39 24.45 3.46
N THR A 17 51.94 23.24 3.18
CA THR A 17 50.51 22.91 2.99
C THR A 17 49.83 22.81 4.35
N GLN A 18 49.48 23.93 4.94
CA GLN A 18 48.43 23.94 5.93
C GLN A 18 47.07 23.79 5.21
N PRO A 19 46.21 22.86 5.62
CA PRO A 19 44.89 22.75 5.01
C PRO A 19 44.04 23.94 5.48
N LYS A 20 43.99 24.99 4.71
CA LYS A 20 43.00 26.06 4.90
C LYS A 20 41.63 25.45 4.68
N PHE A 21 40.89 25.24 5.77
CA PHE A 21 39.44 24.98 5.72
C PHE A 21 38.78 26.22 5.11
N THR A 22 38.70 26.24 3.82
CA THR A 22 38.15 27.35 3.07
C THR A 22 36.64 27.42 3.32
N LYS A 23 36.12 28.62 3.60
CA LYS A 23 34.66 28.87 3.80
C LYS A 23 33.81 28.20 2.71
N GLU A 24 34.32 28.06 1.50
CA GLU A 24 33.67 27.33 0.40
C GLU A 24 33.51 25.82 0.63
N LYS A 25 34.48 25.14 1.25
CA LYS A 25 34.40 23.72 1.58
C LYS A 25 33.36 23.49 2.68
N LEU A 26 33.31 24.38 3.67
CA LEU A 26 32.32 24.34 4.72
C LEU A 26 30.89 24.59 4.16
N HIS A 27 30.74 25.56 3.26
CA HIS A 27 29.49 25.88 2.59
C HIS A 27 29.01 24.72 1.71
N LYS A 28 29.91 24.08 0.95
CA LYS A 28 29.58 22.88 0.15
C LYS A 28 29.28 21.67 1.01
N PHE A 29 29.90 21.52 2.15
CA PHE A 29 29.58 20.45 3.11
C PHE A 29 28.22 20.64 3.78
N LEU A 30 27.92 21.87 4.20
CA LEU A 30 26.65 22.19 4.91
C LEU A 30 25.46 22.27 3.96
N LEU A 31 25.59 22.96 2.83
CA LEU A 31 24.47 23.23 1.91
C LEU A 31 24.43 22.32 0.70
N GLY A 32 25.48 21.55 0.47
CA GLY A 32 25.57 20.62 -0.66
C GLY A 32 26.13 21.23 -1.94
N SER A 33 26.30 20.40 -2.94
CA SER A 33 26.70 20.70 -4.31
C SER A 33 25.69 20.15 -5.28
N LYS A 34 25.76 20.51 -6.58
CA LYS A 34 24.84 20.01 -7.62
C LYS A 34 24.73 18.47 -7.69
N GLU A 35 25.71 17.75 -7.16
CA GLU A 35 25.76 16.27 -7.19
C GLU A 35 25.64 15.60 -5.81
N LYS A 36 25.77 16.34 -4.70
CA LYS A 36 25.67 15.77 -3.34
C LYS A 36 24.85 16.68 -2.43
N GLU A 37 23.91 16.07 -1.74
CA GLU A 37 23.08 16.76 -0.74
C GLU A 37 23.95 17.23 0.43
N GLY A 38 23.67 18.46 0.91
CA GLY A 38 24.42 19.02 2.04
C GLY A 38 24.03 18.39 3.36
N PHE A 39 24.97 18.31 4.28
CA PHE A 39 24.78 17.74 5.62
C PHE A 39 23.59 18.37 6.36
N LEU A 40 23.41 19.68 6.29
CA LEU A 40 22.31 20.39 6.96
C LEU A 40 20.95 19.95 6.43
N LYS A 41 20.81 19.82 5.09
CA LYS A 41 19.57 19.34 4.47
C LYS A 41 19.23 17.92 4.94
N VAL A 42 20.21 17.04 4.89
CA VAL A 42 20.06 15.63 5.32
C VAL A 42 19.71 15.57 6.81
N PHE A 43 20.42 16.34 7.64
CA PHE A 43 20.14 16.41 9.08
C PHE A 43 18.71 16.88 9.38
N VAL A 44 18.26 17.97 8.72
CA VAL A 44 16.88 18.48 8.90
C VAL A 44 15.85 17.46 8.46
N ILE A 45 16.08 16.79 7.33
CA ILE A 45 15.16 15.73 6.84
C ILE A 45 15.07 14.59 7.87
N TYR A 46 16.20 14.06 8.33
CA TYR A 46 16.18 12.98 9.31
C TYR A 46 15.63 13.42 10.67
N ALA A 47 15.93 14.62 11.14
CA ALA A 47 15.37 15.16 12.35
C ALA A 47 13.83 15.26 12.26
N LEU A 48 13.32 15.80 11.15
CA LEU A 48 11.86 15.85 10.90
C LEU A 48 11.24 14.45 10.82
N LEU A 49 11.89 13.51 10.11
CA LEU A 49 11.41 12.13 10.00
C LEU A 49 11.37 11.44 11.38
N ILE A 50 12.39 11.64 12.20
CA ILE A 50 12.42 11.08 13.57
C ILE A 50 11.33 11.70 14.43
N CYS A 51 11.17 13.04 14.40
CA CYS A 51 10.12 13.72 15.16
C CYS A 51 8.72 13.27 14.74
N ILE A 52 8.45 13.23 13.43
CA ILE A 52 7.17 12.76 12.90
C ILE A 52 6.98 11.27 13.23
N GLY A 53 8.00 10.45 12.99
CA GLY A 53 7.97 9.03 13.31
C GLY A 53 7.69 8.76 14.78
N PHE A 54 8.31 9.52 15.68
CA PHE A 54 8.07 9.43 17.12
C PHE A 54 6.61 9.75 17.48
N ILE A 55 6.05 10.84 16.92
CA ILE A 55 4.65 11.20 17.16
C ILE A 55 3.68 10.06 16.76
N TYR A 56 3.93 9.40 15.61
CA TYR A 56 3.10 8.30 15.14
C TYR A 56 3.34 6.98 15.91
N ILE A 57 4.57 6.71 16.32
CA ILE A 57 4.92 5.47 17.03
C ILE A 57 4.57 5.57 18.53
N TYR A 58 4.62 6.76 19.11
CA TYR A 58 4.38 6.99 20.54
C TYR A 58 3.08 6.32 21.06
N PRO A 59 1.89 6.53 20.45
CA PRO A 59 0.67 5.89 20.92
C PRO A 59 0.74 4.35 20.88
N ILE A 60 1.40 3.81 19.85
CA ILE A 60 1.55 2.34 19.70
C ILE A 60 2.46 1.79 20.80
N LEU A 61 3.60 2.43 21.05
CA LEU A 61 4.51 2.03 22.12
C LEU A 61 3.83 2.13 23.49
N TYR A 62 3.04 3.19 23.70
CA TYR A 62 2.28 3.38 24.92
C TYR A 62 1.24 2.28 25.11
N MET A 63 0.46 1.96 24.10
CA MET A 63 -0.50 0.84 24.13
C MET A 63 0.20 -0.49 24.46
N VAL A 64 1.34 -0.77 23.80
CA VAL A 64 2.12 -1.99 24.05
C VAL A 64 2.62 -2.02 25.49
N SER A 65 3.16 -0.92 26.00
CA SER A 65 3.62 -0.83 27.39
C SER A 65 2.48 -1.08 28.37
N GLN A 66 1.37 -0.40 28.21
CA GLN A 66 0.18 -0.51 29.08
C GLN A 66 -0.45 -1.92 29.02
N SER A 67 -0.36 -2.62 27.90
CA SER A 67 -0.92 -3.97 27.78
C SER A 67 -0.27 -5.00 28.68
N PHE A 68 0.95 -4.74 29.14
CA PHE A 68 1.68 -5.58 30.10
C PHE A 68 1.53 -5.13 31.57
N MET A 69 0.84 -4.02 31.84
CA MET A 69 0.65 -3.49 33.17
C MET A 69 -0.46 -4.22 33.93
N THR A 70 -0.28 -4.34 35.25
CA THR A 70 -1.36 -4.78 36.14
C THR A 70 -2.36 -3.65 36.38
N LEU A 71 -3.53 -3.96 36.96
CA LEU A 71 -4.49 -2.92 37.31
C LEU A 71 -3.92 -1.93 38.32
N ASP A 72 -3.11 -2.42 39.26
CA ASP A 72 -2.43 -1.60 40.27
C ASP A 72 -1.43 -0.63 39.63
N ASP A 73 -0.65 -1.12 38.62
CA ASP A 73 0.27 -0.26 37.86
C ASP A 73 -0.48 0.83 37.06
N LEU A 74 -1.65 0.50 36.51
CA LEU A 74 -2.46 1.45 35.76
C LEU A 74 -3.10 2.54 36.61
N LEU A 75 -3.33 2.25 37.90
CA LEU A 75 -3.90 3.18 38.86
C LEU A 75 -2.81 4.01 39.57
N ASP A 76 -1.55 3.57 39.56
CA ASP A 76 -0.42 4.29 40.13
C ASP A 76 0.15 5.31 39.16
N SER A 77 -0.09 6.59 39.44
CA SER A 77 0.41 7.69 38.62
C SER A 77 1.93 7.83 38.54
N SER A 78 2.69 7.11 39.39
CA SER A 78 4.15 7.06 39.36
C SER A 78 4.69 6.12 38.26
N ILE A 79 3.88 5.16 37.82
CA ILE A 79 4.21 4.16 36.79
C ILE A 79 3.62 4.58 35.44
N ASN A 80 4.48 5.10 34.57
CA ASN A 80 3.98 5.61 33.25
C ASN A 80 4.31 4.72 32.06
N TRP A 81 5.51 4.13 32.02
CA TRP A 81 6.01 3.44 30.84
C TRP A 81 6.46 2.00 31.09
N ILE A 82 7.03 1.72 32.25
CA ILE A 82 7.63 0.43 32.53
C ILE A 82 6.78 -0.27 33.57
N PRO A 83 6.14 -1.41 33.25
CA PRO A 83 5.35 -2.16 34.22
C PRO A 83 6.23 -2.65 35.39
N SER A 84 5.70 -2.65 36.61
CA SER A 84 6.40 -3.19 37.79
C SER A 84 6.66 -4.70 37.65
N LYS A 85 5.72 -5.40 36.95
CA LYS A 85 5.82 -6.83 36.63
C LYS A 85 5.17 -7.05 35.25
N LEU A 86 5.78 -7.91 34.42
CA LEU A 86 5.16 -8.32 33.16
C LEU A 86 3.91 -9.16 33.44
N ASN A 87 2.76 -8.63 33.07
CA ASN A 87 1.47 -9.30 33.19
C ASN A 87 0.91 -9.68 31.82
N LEU A 88 0.71 -10.98 31.60
CA LEU A 88 0.10 -11.52 30.39
C LEU A 88 -1.38 -11.87 30.54
N ASP A 89 -1.93 -11.73 31.78
CA ASP A 89 -3.33 -12.07 32.03
C ASP A 89 -4.31 -11.19 31.28
N ASN A 90 -3.92 -9.93 31.00
CA ASN A 90 -4.71 -9.03 30.14
C ASN A 90 -4.97 -9.64 28.77
N TYR A 91 -3.96 -10.26 28.14
CA TYR A 91 -4.09 -10.92 26.85
C TYR A 91 -4.98 -12.16 26.92
N LYS A 92 -4.84 -12.93 28.00
CA LYS A 92 -5.67 -14.12 28.22
C LYS A 92 -7.14 -13.74 28.43
N GLN A 93 -7.40 -12.74 29.26
CA GLN A 93 -8.75 -12.23 29.50
C GLN A 93 -9.36 -11.64 28.23
N ALA A 94 -8.60 -10.83 27.48
CA ALA A 94 -9.05 -10.29 26.21
C ALA A 94 -9.38 -11.40 25.20
N ALA A 95 -8.51 -12.40 25.06
CA ALA A 95 -8.73 -13.53 24.15
C ALA A 95 -9.98 -14.34 24.53
N GLN A 96 -10.23 -14.54 25.83
CA GLN A 96 -11.42 -15.24 26.32
C GLN A 96 -12.69 -14.40 26.11
N SER A 97 -12.68 -13.11 26.48
CA SER A 97 -13.84 -12.22 26.37
C SER A 97 -14.28 -12.00 24.93
N MET A 98 -13.36 -12.02 23.96
CA MET A 98 -13.67 -11.86 22.56
C MET A 98 -13.90 -13.17 21.81
N ASP A 99 -13.84 -14.34 22.48
CA ASP A 99 -13.78 -15.62 21.78
C ASP A 99 -12.80 -15.59 20.60
N PHE A 100 -11.56 -15.15 20.88
CA PHE A 100 -10.59 -14.71 19.86
C PHE A 100 -10.49 -15.63 18.65
N TRP A 101 -10.34 -16.93 18.87
CA TRP A 101 -10.15 -17.88 17.76
C TRP A 101 -11.36 -18.00 16.85
N LYS A 102 -12.57 -17.97 17.45
CA LYS A 102 -13.82 -18.00 16.70
C LYS A 102 -14.01 -16.69 15.91
N SER A 103 -13.84 -15.56 16.59
CA SER A 103 -13.97 -14.23 15.96
C SER A 103 -12.94 -14.01 14.87
N PHE A 104 -11.69 -14.44 15.09
CA PHE A 104 -10.62 -14.37 14.09
C PHE A 104 -10.94 -15.21 12.84
N GLY A 105 -11.39 -16.46 13.05
CA GLY A 105 -11.82 -17.33 11.95
C GLY A 105 -12.99 -16.74 11.16
N GLN A 106 -13.98 -16.15 11.84
CA GLN A 106 -15.10 -15.45 11.20
C GLN A 106 -14.62 -14.23 10.41
N SER A 107 -13.71 -13.42 10.97
CA SER A 107 -13.15 -12.26 10.26
C SER A 107 -12.43 -12.66 8.99
N ILE A 108 -11.63 -13.75 9.01
CA ILE A 108 -10.97 -14.27 7.80
C ILE A 108 -11.99 -14.67 6.74
N ILE A 109 -13.09 -15.33 7.14
CA ILE A 109 -14.14 -15.75 6.20
C ILE A 109 -14.87 -14.53 5.63
N ILE A 110 -15.27 -13.58 6.50
CA ILE A 110 -16.00 -12.37 6.11
C ILE A 110 -15.15 -11.46 5.21
N ALA A 111 -13.85 -11.39 5.43
CA ALA A 111 -12.96 -10.60 4.58
C ALA A 111 -12.51 -11.40 3.33
N GLY A 112 -12.15 -12.67 3.50
CA GLY A 112 -11.55 -13.48 2.44
C GLY A 112 -12.53 -13.86 1.33
N VAL A 113 -13.73 -14.35 1.68
CA VAL A 113 -14.69 -14.82 0.67
C VAL A 113 -15.18 -13.68 -0.23
N PRO A 114 -15.64 -12.52 0.29
CA PRO A 114 -16.01 -11.40 -0.59
C PRO A 114 -14.83 -10.85 -1.39
N THR A 115 -13.61 -10.87 -0.85
CA THR A 115 -12.40 -10.48 -1.59
C THR A 115 -12.20 -11.34 -2.83
N LEU A 116 -12.29 -12.66 -2.70
CA LEU A 116 -12.17 -13.57 -3.84
C LEU A 116 -13.29 -13.34 -4.87
N CYS A 117 -14.52 -13.15 -4.40
CA CYS A 117 -15.67 -12.84 -5.26
C CYS A 117 -15.46 -11.51 -6.02
N ASN A 118 -15.02 -10.49 -5.31
CA ASN A 118 -14.74 -9.16 -5.87
C ASN A 118 -13.59 -9.19 -6.88
N LEU A 119 -12.52 -9.92 -6.56
CA LEU A 119 -11.40 -10.14 -7.48
C LEU A 119 -11.86 -10.80 -8.78
N LEU A 120 -12.67 -11.84 -8.68
CA LEU A 120 -13.18 -12.60 -9.83
C LEU A 120 -14.10 -11.73 -10.70
N SER A 121 -15.12 -11.13 -10.11
CA SER A 121 -16.08 -10.29 -10.83
C SER A 121 -15.43 -9.07 -11.47
N CYS A 122 -14.61 -8.32 -10.71
CA CYS A 122 -13.93 -7.12 -11.23
C CYS A 122 -12.92 -7.45 -12.33
N SER A 123 -12.20 -8.58 -12.23
CA SER A 123 -11.28 -9.01 -13.29
C SER A 123 -12.03 -9.39 -14.57
N VAL A 124 -13.14 -10.11 -14.47
CA VAL A 124 -13.96 -10.49 -15.64
C VAL A 124 -14.55 -9.25 -16.32
N ILE A 125 -15.14 -8.34 -15.52
CA ILE A 125 -15.72 -7.09 -16.05
C ILE A 125 -14.62 -6.22 -16.67
N GLY A 126 -13.48 -6.05 -15.98
CA GLY A 126 -12.33 -5.29 -16.49
C GLY A 126 -11.76 -5.87 -17.79
N TYR A 127 -11.69 -7.20 -17.89
CA TYR A 127 -11.29 -7.90 -19.12
C TYR A 127 -12.29 -7.66 -20.26
N GLY A 128 -13.59 -7.82 -19.99
CA GLY A 128 -14.66 -7.57 -20.96
C GLY A 128 -14.56 -6.14 -21.52
N LEU A 129 -14.42 -5.15 -20.66
CA LEU A 129 -14.26 -3.75 -21.04
C LEU A 129 -12.93 -3.47 -21.78
N ALA A 130 -11.87 -4.23 -21.53
CA ALA A 130 -10.58 -4.03 -22.20
C ALA A 130 -10.55 -4.64 -23.61
N ARG A 131 -11.21 -5.77 -23.81
CA ARG A 131 -11.04 -6.62 -25.00
C ARG A 131 -12.19 -6.57 -25.99
N PHE A 132 -13.41 -6.43 -25.50
CA PHE A 132 -14.56 -6.41 -26.40
C PHE A 132 -14.95 -4.97 -26.79
N GLU A 133 -15.34 -4.83 -28.05
CA GLU A 133 -15.96 -3.60 -28.56
C GLU A 133 -17.47 -3.86 -28.68
N PHE A 134 -18.26 -3.03 -28.04
CA PHE A 134 -19.73 -3.12 -28.06
C PHE A 134 -20.34 -1.72 -28.01
N PRO A 135 -21.58 -1.55 -28.54
CA PRO A 135 -22.27 -0.28 -28.47
C PRO A 135 -22.53 0.11 -27.00
N GLY A 136 -22.29 1.37 -26.67
CA GLY A 136 -22.48 1.86 -25.29
C GLY A 136 -21.30 1.65 -24.34
N LYS A 137 -20.19 1.01 -24.74
CA LYS A 137 -19.00 0.79 -23.89
C LYS A 137 -18.52 2.06 -23.18
N LYS A 138 -18.48 3.21 -23.87
CA LYS A 138 -18.09 4.50 -23.29
C LYS A 138 -19.05 4.96 -22.18
N VAL A 139 -20.34 4.69 -22.35
CA VAL A 139 -21.38 5.01 -21.38
C VAL A 139 -21.20 4.14 -20.13
N VAL A 140 -20.98 2.83 -20.30
CA VAL A 140 -20.70 1.90 -19.18
C VAL A 140 -19.47 2.34 -18.40
N LEU A 141 -18.35 2.69 -19.08
CA LEU A 141 -17.17 3.23 -18.43
C LEU A 141 -17.47 4.54 -17.69
N GLY A 142 -18.26 5.42 -18.30
CA GLY A 142 -18.69 6.67 -17.65
C GLY A 142 -19.50 6.42 -16.38
N ILE A 143 -20.42 5.43 -16.40
CA ILE A 143 -21.20 5.03 -15.23
C ILE A 143 -20.29 4.47 -14.13
N ILE A 144 -19.32 3.62 -14.47
CA ILE A 144 -18.37 3.07 -13.47
C ILE A 144 -17.58 4.20 -12.82
N ILE A 145 -17.06 5.15 -13.60
CA ILE A 145 -16.32 6.32 -13.08
C ILE A 145 -17.26 7.18 -12.21
N PHE A 146 -18.48 7.43 -12.66
CA PHE A 146 -19.47 8.17 -11.89
C PHE A 146 -19.78 7.51 -10.55
N THR A 147 -19.99 6.18 -10.56
CA THR A 147 -20.23 5.41 -9.34
C THR A 147 -19.05 5.47 -8.36
N PHE A 148 -17.81 5.52 -8.87
CA PHE A 148 -16.62 5.70 -8.04
C PHE A 148 -16.57 7.06 -7.34
N ILE A 149 -17.07 8.12 -8.00
CA ILE A 149 -17.08 9.48 -7.45
C ILE A 149 -18.21 9.67 -6.44
N LEU A 150 -19.28 8.88 -6.53
CA LEU A 150 -20.43 9.00 -5.61
C LEU A 150 -20.03 8.64 -4.19
N PRO A 151 -20.33 9.50 -3.20
CA PRO A 151 -20.12 9.18 -1.80
C PRO A 151 -20.97 7.97 -1.39
N SER A 152 -20.37 6.97 -0.75
CA SER A 152 -21.06 5.76 -0.28
C SER A 152 -22.20 6.05 0.70
N GLN A 153 -22.15 7.20 1.37
CA GLN A 153 -23.19 7.65 2.30
C GLN A 153 -24.57 7.80 1.63
N ILE A 154 -24.59 8.20 0.35
CA ILE A 154 -25.87 8.37 -0.40
C ILE A 154 -26.55 7.01 -0.64
N THR A 155 -25.76 5.96 -0.87
CA THR A 155 -26.28 4.62 -1.17
C THR A 155 -26.52 3.77 0.07
N MET A 156 -26.07 4.18 1.25
CA MET A 156 -26.11 3.39 2.47
C MET A 156 -27.54 3.01 2.87
N ILE A 157 -28.45 3.99 2.95
CA ILE A 157 -29.85 3.74 3.35
C ILE A 157 -30.61 2.88 2.33
N PRO A 158 -30.57 3.21 1.01
CA PRO A 158 -31.19 2.35 0.01
C PRO A 158 -30.67 0.92 0.01
N THR A 159 -29.36 0.74 0.19
CA THR A 159 -28.72 -0.58 0.24
C THR A 159 -29.18 -1.36 1.48
N TYR A 160 -29.26 -0.71 2.63
CA TYR A 160 -29.79 -1.32 3.86
C TYR A 160 -31.22 -1.83 3.67
N VAL A 161 -32.12 -1.00 3.13
CA VAL A 161 -33.52 -1.37 2.86
C VAL A 161 -33.57 -2.54 1.86
N LEU A 162 -32.78 -2.50 0.80
CA LEU A 162 -32.70 -3.59 -0.18
C LEU A 162 -32.28 -4.90 0.47
N TYR A 163 -31.21 -4.91 1.26
CA TYR A 163 -30.72 -6.13 1.91
C TYR A 163 -31.66 -6.65 2.99
N SER A 164 -32.36 -5.75 3.69
CA SER A 164 -33.41 -6.09 4.63
C SER A 164 -34.55 -6.82 3.92
N ASN A 165 -35.03 -6.25 2.79
CA ASN A 165 -36.11 -6.86 2.00
C ASN A 165 -35.70 -8.21 1.38
N MET A 166 -34.45 -8.39 1.05
CA MET A 166 -33.89 -9.65 0.54
C MET A 166 -33.62 -10.68 1.66
N GLY A 167 -33.73 -10.30 2.93
CA GLY A 167 -33.44 -11.19 4.07
C GLY A 167 -31.99 -11.61 4.22
N ILE A 168 -31.05 -10.86 3.62
CA ILE A 168 -29.60 -11.17 3.69
C ILE A 168 -28.83 -10.33 4.72
N LEU A 169 -29.53 -9.39 5.37
CA LEU A 169 -28.93 -8.47 6.35
C LEU A 169 -28.41 -9.28 7.56
N GLY A 170 -27.20 -8.95 8.03
CA GLY A 170 -26.56 -9.69 9.13
C GLY A 170 -25.97 -11.05 8.74
N THR A 171 -26.02 -11.42 7.48
CA THR A 171 -25.38 -12.63 6.95
C THR A 171 -24.18 -12.29 6.07
N ILE A 172 -23.32 -13.26 5.80
CA ILE A 172 -22.18 -13.09 4.88
C ILE A 172 -22.61 -12.70 3.46
N TRP A 173 -23.84 -13.04 3.08
CA TRP A 173 -24.40 -12.74 1.76
C TRP A 173 -24.54 -11.25 1.50
N SER A 174 -24.63 -10.42 2.55
CA SER A 174 -24.59 -8.95 2.42
C SER A 174 -23.30 -8.44 1.77
N PHE A 175 -22.22 -9.21 1.86
CA PHE A 175 -20.93 -8.88 1.26
C PHE A 175 -20.63 -9.70 0.00
N VAL A 176 -20.97 -11.00 0.02
CA VAL A 176 -20.66 -11.94 -1.07
C VAL A 176 -21.46 -11.62 -2.33
N LEU A 177 -22.77 -11.39 -2.20
CA LEU A 177 -23.64 -11.17 -3.36
C LEU A 177 -23.26 -9.90 -4.15
N PRO A 178 -23.07 -8.73 -3.53
CA PRO A 178 -22.60 -7.55 -4.24
C PRO A 178 -21.20 -7.76 -4.86
N ALA A 179 -20.30 -8.44 -4.14
CA ALA A 179 -18.95 -8.70 -4.63
C ALA A 179 -18.96 -9.58 -5.91
N LEU A 180 -19.81 -10.61 -5.95
CA LEU A 180 -19.98 -11.45 -7.13
C LEU A 180 -20.55 -10.69 -8.34
N LEU A 181 -21.40 -9.71 -8.08
CA LEU A 181 -22.04 -8.91 -9.13
C LEU A 181 -21.20 -7.69 -9.59
N GLY A 182 -19.97 -7.54 -9.10
CA GLY A 182 -19.12 -6.38 -9.39
C GLY A 182 -19.58 -5.09 -8.74
N MET A 183 -20.35 -5.19 -7.67
CA MET A 183 -20.88 -4.09 -6.87
C MET A 183 -20.36 -4.14 -5.42
N GLY A 184 -19.28 -4.88 -5.18
CA GLY A 184 -18.64 -4.97 -3.88
C GLY A 184 -17.98 -3.66 -3.46
N ILE A 185 -17.42 -3.65 -2.25
CA ILE A 185 -16.74 -2.47 -1.70
C ILE A 185 -15.62 -2.06 -2.67
N ASN A 186 -15.65 -0.79 -3.10
CA ASN A 186 -14.70 -0.21 -4.06
C ASN A 186 -14.59 -0.95 -5.42
N ALA A 187 -15.56 -1.78 -5.79
CA ALA A 187 -15.56 -2.49 -7.08
C ALA A 187 -15.30 -1.58 -8.29
N PRO A 188 -15.86 -0.36 -8.40
CA PRO A 188 -15.59 0.51 -9.53
C PRO A 188 -14.11 0.79 -9.78
N ILE A 189 -13.33 1.11 -8.73
CA ILE A 189 -11.89 1.35 -8.89
C ILE A 189 -11.14 0.05 -9.25
N PHE A 190 -11.55 -1.09 -8.70
CA PHE A 190 -10.94 -2.37 -9.00
C PHE A 190 -11.19 -2.81 -10.44
N ILE A 191 -12.40 -2.57 -10.97
CA ILE A 191 -12.71 -2.77 -12.39
C ILE A 191 -11.81 -1.88 -13.28
N LEU A 192 -11.63 -0.61 -12.92
CA LEU A 192 -10.78 0.31 -13.66
C LEU A 192 -9.30 -0.10 -13.62
N ILE A 193 -8.80 -0.61 -12.49
CA ILE A 193 -7.45 -1.16 -12.36
C ILE A 193 -7.28 -2.34 -13.33
N PHE A 194 -8.18 -3.34 -13.30
CA PHE A 194 -8.12 -4.47 -14.20
C PHE A 194 -8.27 -4.06 -15.67
N TRP A 195 -9.19 -3.16 -15.98
CA TRP A 195 -9.36 -2.63 -17.32
C TRP A 195 -8.07 -2.00 -17.85
N GLN A 196 -7.38 -1.20 -17.04
CA GLN A 196 -6.13 -0.56 -17.43
C GLN A 196 -5.01 -1.58 -17.65
N PHE A 197 -4.87 -2.57 -16.78
CA PHE A 197 -3.87 -3.61 -16.94
C PHE A 197 -4.14 -4.49 -18.17
N PHE A 198 -5.36 -4.93 -18.38
CA PHE A 198 -5.70 -5.75 -19.55
C PHE A 198 -5.54 -5.01 -20.87
N ARG A 199 -5.68 -3.71 -20.90
CA ARG A 199 -5.38 -2.90 -22.10
C ARG A 199 -3.90 -2.93 -22.49
N GLN A 200 -3.00 -3.10 -21.54
CA GLN A 200 -1.55 -3.14 -21.77
C GLN A 200 -1.08 -4.47 -22.35
N VAL A 201 -1.84 -5.56 -22.17
CA VAL A 201 -1.49 -6.86 -22.74
C VAL A 201 -1.60 -6.79 -24.27
N PRO A 202 -0.55 -7.13 -25.04
CA PRO A 202 -0.58 -7.07 -26.51
C PRO A 202 -1.67 -7.95 -27.11
N LYS A 203 -2.45 -7.40 -28.06
CA LYS A 203 -3.52 -8.15 -28.73
C LYS A 203 -2.99 -9.38 -29.47
N VAL A 204 -1.79 -9.29 -30.04
CA VAL A 204 -1.13 -10.36 -30.77
C VAL A 204 -1.02 -11.67 -29.96
N LEU A 205 -0.81 -11.58 -28.65
CA LEU A 205 -0.75 -12.78 -27.78
C LEU A 205 -2.10 -13.49 -27.69
N ILE A 206 -3.19 -12.74 -27.70
CA ILE A 206 -4.54 -13.32 -27.64
C ILE A 206 -4.95 -13.86 -29.00
N GLU A 207 -4.61 -13.16 -30.08
CA GLU A 207 -4.84 -13.57 -31.46
C GLU A 207 -4.07 -14.88 -31.77
N ALA A 208 -2.81 -14.98 -31.37
CA ALA A 208 -2.01 -16.22 -31.50
C ALA A 208 -2.68 -17.38 -30.75
N ALA A 209 -3.12 -17.17 -29.52
CA ALA A 209 -3.81 -18.20 -28.77
C ALA A 209 -5.14 -18.63 -29.39
N GLN A 210 -5.85 -17.71 -30.06
CA GLN A 210 -7.08 -18.02 -30.77
C GLN A 210 -6.80 -18.86 -32.02
N ILE A 211 -5.70 -18.60 -32.75
CA ILE A 211 -5.23 -19.42 -33.87
C ILE A 211 -4.92 -20.86 -33.37
N ASP A 212 -4.34 -20.97 -32.16
CA ASP A 212 -4.08 -22.27 -31.50
C ASP A 212 -5.35 -22.93 -30.91
N GLY A 213 -6.55 -22.40 -31.23
CA GLY A 213 -7.83 -22.96 -30.79
C GLY A 213 -8.24 -22.61 -29.34
N ALA A 214 -7.61 -21.61 -28.72
CA ALA A 214 -8.03 -21.14 -27.40
C ALA A 214 -9.24 -20.19 -27.52
N GLY A 215 -10.37 -20.56 -26.91
CA GLY A 215 -11.50 -19.64 -26.75
C GLY A 215 -11.20 -18.49 -25.79
N TYR A 216 -12.11 -17.49 -25.73
CA TYR A 216 -11.94 -16.27 -24.91
C TYR A 216 -11.69 -16.55 -23.43
N LEU A 217 -12.41 -17.51 -22.83
CA LEU A 217 -12.22 -17.90 -21.43
C LEU A 217 -10.83 -18.51 -21.19
N LYS A 218 -10.38 -19.38 -22.10
CA LYS A 218 -9.04 -19.99 -21.98
C LYS A 218 -7.94 -18.93 -22.12
N SER A 219 -8.11 -17.97 -23.03
CA SER A 219 -7.20 -16.82 -23.19
C SER A 219 -7.22 -15.90 -21.97
N PHE A 220 -8.38 -15.71 -21.35
CA PHE A 220 -8.49 -14.95 -20.11
C PHE A 220 -7.68 -15.59 -18.99
N PHE A 221 -7.95 -16.86 -18.66
CA PHE A 221 -7.30 -17.52 -17.52
C PHE A 221 -5.82 -17.86 -17.74
N LYS A 222 -5.41 -18.20 -18.98
CA LYS A 222 -4.04 -18.65 -19.26
C LYS A 222 -3.08 -17.55 -19.69
N ILE A 223 -3.59 -16.43 -20.20
CA ILE A 223 -2.73 -15.35 -20.73
C ILE A 223 -2.99 -14.04 -20.01
N SER A 224 -4.23 -13.56 -20.05
CA SER A 224 -4.54 -12.20 -19.59
C SER A 224 -4.47 -12.07 -18.07
N LEU A 225 -5.06 -13.00 -17.34
CA LEU A 225 -5.10 -12.96 -15.87
C LEU A 225 -3.70 -13.10 -15.26
N PRO A 226 -2.84 -14.06 -15.66
CA PRO A 226 -1.48 -14.13 -15.17
C PRO A 226 -0.63 -12.91 -15.51
N SER A 227 -0.84 -12.31 -16.71
CA SER A 227 -0.15 -11.09 -17.11
C SER A 227 -0.55 -9.88 -16.26
N ALA A 228 -1.71 -9.91 -15.63
CA ALA A 228 -2.20 -8.87 -14.73
C ALA A 228 -1.88 -9.15 -13.24
N SER A 229 -0.86 -9.98 -12.94
CA SER A 229 -0.46 -10.32 -11.56
C SER A 229 -0.30 -9.10 -10.63
N PRO A 230 0.28 -7.95 -11.06
CA PRO A 230 0.36 -6.78 -10.18
C PRO A 230 -1.03 -6.22 -9.84
N ALA A 231 -1.99 -6.25 -10.77
CA ALA A 231 -3.37 -5.84 -10.50
C ALA A 231 -4.05 -6.81 -9.53
N ILE A 232 -3.85 -8.12 -9.71
CA ILE A 232 -4.39 -9.15 -8.81
C ILE A 232 -3.91 -8.90 -7.37
N ILE A 233 -2.61 -8.72 -7.17
CA ILE A 233 -2.03 -8.47 -5.85
C ILE A 233 -2.61 -7.18 -5.25
N THR A 234 -2.62 -6.10 -6.02
CA THR A 234 -3.13 -4.80 -5.56
C THR A 234 -4.60 -4.89 -5.16
N VAL A 235 -5.45 -5.44 -6.02
CA VAL A 235 -6.89 -5.57 -5.76
C VAL A 235 -7.16 -6.53 -4.61
N SER A 236 -6.42 -7.64 -4.51
CA SER A 236 -6.58 -8.59 -3.40
C SER A 236 -6.24 -7.95 -2.06
N LEU A 237 -5.13 -7.23 -1.96
CA LEU A 237 -4.71 -6.56 -0.73
C LEU A 237 -5.72 -5.47 -0.31
N PHE A 238 -6.07 -4.57 -1.22
CA PHE A 238 -7.02 -3.51 -0.91
C PHE A 238 -8.41 -4.05 -0.60
N SER A 239 -8.91 -5.00 -1.38
CA SER A 239 -10.22 -5.61 -1.14
C SER A 239 -10.25 -6.30 0.22
N PHE A 240 -9.22 -7.08 0.56
CA PHE A 240 -9.14 -7.77 1.86
C PHE A 240 -9.13 -6.77 3.03
N VAL A 241 -8.30 -5.72 2.95
CA VAL A 241 -8.24 -4.69 4.00
C VAL A 241 -9.57 -3.94 4.16
N TRP A 242 -10.30 -3.69 3.06
CA TRP A 242 -11.59 -3.00 3.13
C TRP A 242 -12.73 -3.86 3.65
N TYR A 243 -12.65 -5.18 3.51
CA TYR A 243 -13.61 -6.11 4.10
C TYR A 243 -13.26 -6.55 5.53
N TRP A 244 -11.98 -6.40 5.92
CA TRP A 244 -11.51 -6.70 7.27
C TRP A 244 -12.01 -5.65 8.29
#